data_72e89f1673c314b6343737d7d1a4591a
#
_entry.id   72e89f1673c314b6343737d7d1a4591a
#
_cell.length_a   1.000
_cell.length_b   1.000
_cell.length_c   1.000
_cell.angle_alpha   90.00
_cell.angle_beta   90.00
_cell.angle_gamma   90.00
#
_symmetry.space_group_name_H-M   'P 1'
#
loop_
_entity.id
_entity.type
_entity.pdbx_description
1 polymer ?
#
loop_
_entity_poly.entity_id
_entity_poly.type
_entity_poly.pdbx_seq_one_letter_code
_entity_poly.pdbx_strand_id
1 'polypeptide(L)'
;MINIDAQNHVKGQSIYLDDIQELQGTLYALPFDATVAHAKIVSIDLEAARQSQGIVAILTAKDVPGENQIGGIIPDEPLFAEDEVHFRGMAIALIVGDSEHHCRQAAKLIKVVYDELP
;
A
#
# COMPACT_ATOMS: atom_id res chain seq x y z
N MET A 1 34.24 21.33 11.23
CA MET A 1 32.80 21.15 11.55
C MET A 1 32.69 19.88 12.38
N ILE A 2 32.20 19.95 13.65
CA ILE A 2 32.08 18.75 14.49
C ILE A 2 30.78 18.05 14.08
N ASN A 3 30.87 16.79 13.67
CA ASN A 3 29.68 15.96 13.43
C ASN A 3 29.08 15.57 14.79
N ILE A 4 27.93 16.12 15.11
CA ILE A 4 27.25 15.95 16.40
C ILE A 4 26.87 14.48 16.63
N ASP A 5 26.55 13.75 15.57
CA ASP A 5 26.07 12.36 15.66
C ASP A 5 27.22 11.33 15.71
N ALA A 6 28.45 11.73 15.33
CA ALA A 6 29.57 10.80 15.24
C ALA A 6 29.85 10.05 16.54
N GLN A 7 29.68 10.71 17.70
CA GLN A 7 29.94 10.08 19.01
C GLN A 7 28.92 8.95 19.31
N ASN A 8 27.65 9.15 18.94
CA ASN A 8 26.61 8.16 19.17
C ASN A 8 26.79 6.99 18.19
N HIS A 9 27.17 7.26 16.96
CA HIS A 9 27.44 6.21 15.96
C HIS A 9 28.58 5.27 16.41
N VAL A 10 29.72 5.84 16.80
CA VAL A 10 30.88 5.00 17.20
C VAL A 10 30.66 4.26 18.53
N LYS A 11 29.72 4.70 19.35
CA LYS A 11 29.35 4.04 20.60
C LYS A 11 28.21 3.04 20.45
N GLY A 12 27.61 2.92 19.26
CA GLY A 12 26.41 2.10 19.04
C GLY A 12 25.16 2.63 19.76
N GLN A 13 25.11 3.92 20.05
CA GLN A 13 24.01 4.59 20.78
C GLN A 13 23.08 5.38 19.85
N SER A 14 23.38 5.39 18.55
CA SER A 14 22.50 6.02 17.57
C SER A 14 21.19 5.24 17.48
N ILE A 15 20.08 5.95 17.54
CA ILE A 15 18.74 5.39 17.37
C ILE A 15 18.32 5.69 15.93
N TYR A 16 18.04 4.65 15.17
CA TYR A 16 17.47 4.73 13.83
C TYR A 16 15.95 4.56 13.89
N LEU A 17 15.28 4.83 12.80
CA LEU A 17 13.82 4.73 12.75
C LEU A 17 13.33 3.32 13.13
N ASP A 18 14.02 2.29 12.68
CA ASP A 18 13.69 0.89 12.96
C ASP A 18 13.94 0.46 14.41
N ASP A 19 14.70 1.26 15.19
CA ASP A 19 14.94 1.02 16.62
C ASP A 19 13.84 1.64 17.50
N ILE A 20 12.96 2.45 16.91
CA ILE A 20 11.86 3.10 17.63
C ILE A 20 10.75 2.08 17.84
N GLN A 21 10.38 1.85 19.09
CA GLN A 21 9.26 0.97 19.41
C GLN A 21 7.95 1.51 18.83
N GLU A 22 7.25 0.65 18.13
CA GLU A 22 5.91 0.95 17.62
C GLU A 22 4.92 1.17 18.79
N LEU A 23 3.97 2.05 18.58
CA LEU A 23 2.92 2.29 19.56
C LEU A 23 1.99 1.08 19.60
N GLN A 24 1.46 0.80 20.80
CA GLN A 24 0.46 -0.25 20.96
C GLN A 24 -0.78 0.07 20.10
N GLY A 25 -1.19 -0.88 19.28
CA GLY A 25 -2.32 -0.74 18.36
C GLY A 25 -1.96 -0.11 17.01
N THR A 26 -0.67 0.05 16.69
CA THR A 26 -0.23 0.42 15.33
C THR A 26 -0.76 -0.58 14.32
N LEU A 27 -1.30 -0.08 13.22
CA LEU A 27 -1.73 -0.88 12.08
C LEU A 27 -0.71 -0.77 10.95
N TYR A 28 -0.59 -1.84 10.20
CA TYR A 28 0.24 -1.93 9.01
C TYR A 28 -0.59 -1.73 7.77
N ALA A 29 -0.04 -1.01 6.79
CA ALA A 29 -0.68 -0.79 5.51
C ALA A 29 0.22 -1.34 4.39
N LEU A 30 -0.34 -2.19 3.54
CA LEU A 30 0.34 -2.79 2.41
C LEU A 30 -0.39 -2.43 1.11
N PRO A 31 0.27 -1.76 0.15
CA PRO A 31 -0.29 -1.57 -1.18
C PRO A 31 -0.52 -2.92 -1.88
N PHE A 32 -1.62 -3.02 -2.60
CA PHE A 32 -1.88 -4.10 -3.54
C PHE A 32 -1.82 -3.55 -4.96
N ASP A 33 -0.83 -4.00 -5.69
CA ASP A 33 -0.42 -3.41 -6.95
C ASP A 33 -0.85 -4.27 -8.15
N ALA A 34 -1.03 -3.60 -9.30
CA ALA A 34 -1.28 -4.25 -10.56
C ALA A 34 -0.11 -5.12 -11.03
N THR A 35 -0.43 -6.29 -11.55
CA THR A 35 0.55 -7.25 -12.10
C THR A 35 0.73 -7.15 -13.61
N VAL A 36 -0.16 -6.41 -14.26
CA VAL A 36 -0.18 -6.16 -15.72
C VAL A 36 0.31 -4.76 -16.04
N ALA A 37 0.75 -4.53 -17.27
CA ALA A 37 1.32 -3.25 -17.69
C ALA A 37 0.23 -2.24 -18.11
N HIS A 38 -0.77 -2.69 -18.88
CA HIS A 38 -1.86 -1.84 -19.33
C HIS A 38 -3.12 -2.70 -19.49
N ALA A 39 -4.17 -2.37 -18.75
CA ALA A 39 -5.40 -3.17 -18.77
C ALA A 39 -6.58 -2.41 -18.18
N LYS A 40 -7.78 -2.75 -18.60
CA LYS A 40 -9.00 -2.40 -17.88
C LYS A 40 -9.20 -3.37 -16.72
N ILE A 41 -9.66 -2.84 -15.59
CA ILE A 41 -10.08 -3.63 -14.44
C ILE A 41 -11.54 -4.03 -14.64
N VAL A 42 -11.77 -5.31 -14.97
CA VAL A 42 -13.13 -5.84 -15.16
C VAL A 42 -13.82 -6.10 -13.83
N SER A 43 -13.10 -6.65 -12.86
CA SER A 43 -13.61 -6.86 -11.50
C SER A 43 -12.49 -7.02 -10.49
N ILE A 44 -12.79 -6.66 -9.24
CA ILE A 44 -11.93 -6.86 -8.08
C ILE A 44 -12.75 -7.62 -7.05
N ASP A 45 -12.30 -8.82 -6.67
CA ASP A 45 -12.89 -9.60 -5.59
C ASP A 45 -12.01 -9.47 -4.34
N LEU A 46 -12.54 -8.82 -3.31
CA LEU A 46 -11.88 -8.55 -2.03
C LEU A 46 -12.46 -9.36 -0.88
N GLU A 47 -13.54 -10.15 -1.10
CA GLU A 47 -14.33 -10.73 -0.03
C GLU A 47 -13.51 -11.67 0.86
N ALA A 48 -12.79 -12.62 0.26
CA ALA A 48 -11.93 -13.53 1.00
C ALA A 48 -10.81 -12.82 1.75
N ALA A 49 -10.26 -11.76 1.17
CA ALA A 49 -9.21 -10.97 1.79
C ALA A 49 -9.72 -10.16 2.98
N ARG A 50 -10.92 -9.57 2.88
CA ARG A 50 -11.56 -8.82 3.98
C ARG A 50 -11.87 -9.70 5.19
N GLN A 51 -12.19 -10.97 4.97
CA GLN A 51 -12.47 -11.95 6.03
C GLN A 51 -11.20 -12.63 6.57
N SER A 52 -10.03 -12.31 6.04
CA SER A 52 -8.76 -12.88 6.48
C SER A 52 -8.38 -12.40 7.87
N GLN A 53 -7.69 -13.28 8.61
CA GLN A 53 -7.25 -12.99 9.98
C GLN A 53 -6.41 -11.70 10.04
N GLY A 54 -6.70 -10.85 11.03
CA GLY A 54 -5.92 -9.66 11.33
C GLY A 54 -6.15 -8.49 10.37
N ILE A 55 -7.07 -8.62 9.38
CA ILE A 55 -7.40 -7.52 8.47
C ILE A 55 -8.45 -6.61 9.09
N VAL A 56 -8.15 -5.32 9.09
CA VAL A 56 -9.01 -4.26 9.61
C VAL A 56 -9.81 -3.60 8.49
N ALA A 57 -9.15 -3.32 7.35
CA ALA A 57 -9.80 -2.71 6.19
C ALA A 57 -9.02 -3.03 4.90
N ILE A 58 -9.73 -2.98 3.77
CA ILE A 58 -9.14 -2.92 2.43
C ILE A 58 -9.79 -1.75 1.71
N LEU A 59 -8.99 -0.73 1.45
CA LEU A 59 -9.41 0.53 0.84
C LEU A 59 -9.11 0.50 -0.65
N THR A 60 -10.00 1.07 -1.45
CA THR A 60 -9.91 1.18 -2.91
C THR A 60 -10.17 2.61 -3.36
N ALA A 61 -10.15 2.90 -4.64
CA ALA A 61 -10.52 4.20 -5.20
C ALA A 61 -11.86 4.73 -4.67
N LYS A 62 -12.83 3.82 -4.42
CA LYS A 62 -14.18 4.18 -3.92
C LYS A 62 -14.19 4.65 -2.47
N ASP A 63 -13.15 4.35 -1.71
CA ASP A 63 -13.03 4.67 -0.28
C ASP A 63 -12.29 5.99 -0.06
N VAL A 64 -11.77 6.62 -1.12
CA VAL A 64 -11.09 7.92 -1.06
C VAL A 64 -12.13 9.00 -0.79
N PRO A 65 -12.02 9.76 0.33
CA PRO A 65 -13.05 10.72 0.72
C PRO A 65 -13.05 12.02 -0.10
N GLY A 66 -12.04 12.22 -0.95
CA GLY A 66 -11.88 13.36 -1.85
C GLY A 66 -11.70 12.91 -3.29
N GLU A 67 -10.89 13.65 -4.03
CA GLU A 67 -10.50 13.24 -5.37
C GLU A 67 -9.46 12.11 -5.29
N ASN A 68 -9.67 11.05 -6.08
CA ASN A 68 -8.73 9.94 -6.22
C ASN A 68 -7.53 10.35 -7.10
N GLN A 69 -6.70 11.30 -6.60
CA GLN A 69 -5.68 11.96 -7.38
C GLN A 69 -4.56 12.49 -6.47
N ILE A 70 -3.30 12.29 -6.86
CA ILE A 70 -2.09 12.69 -6.13
C ILE A 70 -1.11 13.54 -6.96
N GLY A 71 -1.40 13.78 -8.24
CA GLY A 71 -0.57 14.64 -9.09
C GLY A 71 -0.52 16.07 -8.55
N GLY A 72 0.67 16.56 -8.20
CA GLY A 72 0.85 17.85 -7.52
C GLY A 72 0.76 19.06 -8.43
N ILE A 73 0.98 18.93 -9.73
CA ILE A 73 0.97 20.03 -10.72
C ILE A 73 -0.08 19.74 -11.79
N ILE A 74 -0.07 18.53 -12.35
CA ILE A 74 -1.05 18.07 -13.33
C ILE A 74 -1.88 16.99 -12.63
N PRO A 75 -3.21 17.07 -12.63
CA PRO A 75 -4.08 16.10 -11.96
C PRO A 75 -4.30 14.86 -12.86
N ASP A 76 -3.24 14.12 -13.15
CA ASP A 76 -3.23 12.97 -14.04
C ASP A 76 -2.76 11.67 -13.38
N GLU A 77 -2.49 11.70 -12.06
CA GLU A 77 -2.02 10.54 -11.32
C GLU A 77 -3.05 10.12 -10.26
N PRO A 78 -3.85 9.07 -10.49
CA PRO A 78 -4.78 8.57 -9.48
C PRO A 78 -4.03 7.91 -8.31
N LEU A 79 -4.56 8.07 -7.09
CA LEU A 79 -4.05 7.39 -5.89
C LEU A 79 -4.22 5.87 -6.00
N PHE A 80 -5.39 5.42 -6.45
CA PHE A 80 -5.68 4.03 -6.76
C PHE A 80 -6.25 3.91 -8.17
N ALA A 81 -5.90 2.84 -8.89
CA ALA A 81 -6.54 2.51 -10.15
C ALA A 81 -8.04 2.27 -9.93
N GLU A 82 -8.89 2.92 -10.72
CA GLU A 82 -10.34 2.80 -10.64
C GLU A 82 -10.86 1.84 -11.72
N ASP A 83 -10.68 2.22 -12.98
CA ASP A 83 -11.18 1.44 -14.13
C ASP A 83 -10.06 0.87 -14.99
N GLU A 84 -8.88 1.47 -14.95
CA GLU A 84 -7.76 1.15 -15.84
C GLU A 84 -6.43 1.20 -15.09
N VAL A 85 -5.56 0.27 -15.45
CA VAL A 85 -4.16 0.21 -15.03
C VAL A 85 -3.30 0.70 -16.17
N HIS A 86 -2.43 1.67 -15.91
CA HIS A 86 -1.56 2.29 -16.92
C HIS A 86 -0.12 1.81 -16.86
N PHE A 87 0.29 1.18 -15.76
CA PHE A 87 1.62 0.62 -15.59
C PHE A 87 1.63 -0.50 -14.54
N ARG A 88 2.58 -1.40 -14.69
CA ARG A 88 2.79 -2.46 -13.70
C ARG A 88 3.28 -1.87 -12.39
N GLY A 89 2.62 -2.23 -11.28
CA GLY A 89 2.90 -1.66 -9.97
C GLY A 89 2.00 -0.48 -9.61
N MET A 90 1.02 -0.12 -10.46
CA MET A 90 0.00 0.87 -10.09
C MET A 90 -0.85 0.33 -8.95
N ALA A 91 -1.01 1.12 -7.89
CA ALA A 91 -1.78 0.71 -6.73
C ALA A 91 -3.27 0.56 -7.08
N ILE A 92 -3.87 -0.57 -6.68
CA ILE A 92 -5.31 -0.86 -6.85
C ILE A 92 -6.04 -0.75 -5.52
N ALA A 93 -5.40 -1.16 -4.43
CA ALA A 93 -5.97 -1.14 -3.10
C ALA A 93 -4.90 -0.95 -2.02
N LEU A 94 -5.32 -0.59 -0.81
CA LEU A 94 -4.50 -0.55 0.38
C LEU A 94 -5.08 -1.54 1.41
N ILE A 95 -4.29 -2.53 1.77
CA ILE A 95 -4.65 -3.52 2.78
C ILE A 95 -4.16 -3.04 4.13
N VAL A 96 -5.06 -2.94 5.10
CA VAL A 96 -4.75 -2.48 6.46
C VAL A 96 -5.01 -3.62 7.44
N GLY A 97 -4.03 -3.96 8.27
CA GLY A 97 -4.10 -5.06 9.20
C GLY A 97 -3.26 -4.86 10.46
N ASP A 98 -3.35 -5.80 11.39
CA ASP A 98 -2.63 -5.81 12.65
C ASP A 98 -1.16 -6.19 12.53
N SER A 99 -0.75 -6.75 11.37
CA SER A 99 0.62 -7.12 11.08
C SER A 99 0.87 -7.14 9.57
N GLU A 100 2.12 -6.90 9.19
CA GLU A 100 2.56 -7.00 7.80
C GLU A 100 2.34 -8.43 7.25
N HIS A 101 2.54 -9.44 8.10
CA HIS A 101 2.32 -10.84 7.74
C HIS A 101 0.86 -11.07 7.31
N HIS A 102 -0.12 -10.64 8.10
CA HIS A 102 -1.53 -10.80 7.78
C HIS A 102 -1.91 -10.01 6.51
N CYS A 103 -1.40 -8.79 6.34
CA CYS A 103 -1.60 -8.04 5.11
C CYS A 103 -1.09 -8.79 3.87
N ARG A 104 0.12 -9.39 3.93
CA ARG A 104 0.69 -10.21 2.85
C ARG A 104 -0.11 -11.49 2.57
N GLN A 105 -0.69 -12.12 3.58
CA GLN A 105 -1.57 -13.29 3.36
C GLN A 105 -2.88 -12.88 2.69
N ALA A 106 -3.50 -11.80 3.16
CA ALA A 106 -4.71 -11.26 2.56
C ALA A 106 -4.52 -10.84 1.10
N ALA A 107 -3.37 -10.24 0.77
CA ALA A 107 -3.03 -9.86 -0.61
C ALA A 107 -3.12 -11.04 -1.59
N LYS A 108 -2.76 -12.27 -1.15
CA LYS A 108 -2.83 -13.48 -1.98
C LYS A 108 -4.26 -13.94 -2.28
N LEU A 109 -5.23 -13.46 -1.51
CA LEU A 109 -6.65 -13.81 -1.64
C LEU A 109 -7.40 -12.83 -2.54
N ILE A 110 -6.82 -11.67 -2.83
CA ILE A 110 -7.40 -10.70 -3.75
C ILE A 110 -7.32 -11.24 -5.17
N LYS A 111 -8.43 -11.15 -5.90
CA LYS A 111 -8.51 -11.56 -7.30
C LYS A 111 -8.92 -10.36 -8.14
N VAL A 112 -8.12 -10.05 -9.14
CA VAL A 112 -8.42 -9.01 -10.13
C VAL A 112 -8.52 -9.66 -11.49
N VAL A 113 -9.60 -9.34 -12.19
CA VAL A 113 -9.79 -9.74 -13.60
C VAL A 113 -9.46 -8.55 -14.47
N TYR A 114 -8.52 -8.74 -15.36
CA TYR A 114 -8.05 -7.72 -16.29
C TYR A 114 -8.50 -8.04 -17.72
N ASP A 115 -8.75 -6.98 -18.50
CA ASP A 115 -8.85 -7.00 -19.96
C ASP A 115 -7.62 -6.24 -20.49
N GLU A 116 -6.60 -7.00 -20.89
CA GLU A 116 -5.31 -6.43 -21.28
C GLU A 116 -5.43 -5.61 -22.55
N LEU A 117 -4.84 -4.43 -22.52
CA LEU A 117 -4.78 -3.48 -23.62
C LEU A 117 -3.39 -3.49 -24.28
N PRO A 118 -3.29 -3.12 -25.57
CA PRO A 118 -2.01 -3.05 -26.26
C PRO A 118 -1.08 -1.96 -25.69
#